data_7bdc1b54cbd08901cc0ec3c98f21d7c6
#
_entry.id   7bdc1b54cbd08901cc0ec3c98f21d7c6
#
_cell.length_a   1.000
_cell.length_b   1.000
_cell.length_c   1.000
_cell.angle_alpha   90.00
_cell.angle_beta   90.00
_cell.angle_gamma   90.00
#
_symmetry.space_group_name_H-M   'P 1'
#
loop_
_entity.id
_entity.type
_entity.pdbx_description
1 polymer ?
#
loop_
_entity_poly.entity_id
_entity_poly.type
_entity_poly.pdbx_seq_one_letter_code
_entity_poly.pdbx_strand_id
1 'polypeptide(L)'
;RPTAESFSPNSSRNFNNSPWSESLEARHASLDEFSSCIAESDPEGRFDLIFSNPPYFDESLLAPEMRRCNARHTSTGLSYRELLDFAADRLSEDGRISMVLPAETEESLTRHARMNGLHLFRILRVRTVPRKNPTRIIAEFSRKRCDVPEDAVITIQNEGKYSEEYLSLTHDFYLFA
;
A
#
# COMPACT_ATOMS: atom_id res chain seq x y z
N ARG A 1 23.03 -10.30 3.21
CA ARG A 1 23.02 -8.93 2.63
C ARG A 1 22.59 -9.08 1.18
N PRO A 2 21.46 -8.54 0.75
CA PRO A 2 21.24 -8.32 -0.68
C PRO A 2 22.25 -7.26 -1.12
N THR A 3 23.07 -7.61 -2.09
CA THR A 3 23.98 -6.69 -2.73
C THR A 3 23.17 -5.61 -3.45
N ALA A 4 23.71 -4.40 -3.55
CA ALA A 4 23.13 -3.21 -4.18
C ALA A 4 22.70 -3.39 -5.69
N GLU A 5 22.70 -4.61 -6.18
CA GLU A 5 22.41 -4.97 -7.57
C GLU A 5 20.94 -5.29 -7.87
N SER A 6 20.03 -5.27 -6.87
CA SER A 6 18.62 -5.59 -7.10
C SER A 6 17.73 -4.36 -7.39
N PHE A 7 18.28 -3.18 -7.43
CA PHE A 7 17.53 -2.00 -7.87
C PHE A 7 17.28 -2.11 -9.37
N SER A 8 16.01 -2.18 -9.76
CA SER A 8 15.67 -2.15 -11.18
C SER A 8 16.03 -0.78 -11.75
N PRO A 9 17.05 -0.66 -12.61
CA PRO A 9 17.40 0.60 -13.28
C PRO A 9 16.25 1.15 -14.12
N ASN A 10 15.18 0.38 -14.27
CA ASN A 10 13.99 0.73 -15.02
C ASN A 10 13.16 1.83 -14.38
N SER A 11 13.07 1.89 -13.03
CA SER A 11 12.27 2.94 -12.38
C SER A 11 12.84 4.33 -12.62
N SER A 12 14.14 4.52 -12.38
CA SER A 12 14.80 5.81 -12.68
C SER A 12 14.75 6.15 -14.16
N ARG A 13 14.94 5.16 -15.04
CA ARG A 13 14.83 5.36 -16.48
C ARG A 13 13.42 5.76 -16.91
N ASN A 14 12.38 5.12 -16.35
CA ASN A 14 11.00 5.45 -16.65
C ASN A 14 10.66 6.87 -16.17
N PHE A 15 11.10 7.27 -14.98
CA PHE A 15 10.89 8.61 -14.45
C PHE A 15 11.59 9.66 -15.32
N ASN A 16 12.85 9.45 -15.69
CA ASN A 16 13.61 10.37 -16.54
C ASN A 16 13.02 10.52 -17.95
N ASN A 17 12.33 9.49 -18.46
CA ASN A 17 11.65 9.53 -19.75
C ASN A 17 10.20 10.01 -19.67
N SER A 18 9.71 10.32 -18.48
CA SER A 18 8.36 10.81 -18.24
C SER A 18 8.25 12.32 -18.50
N PRO A 19 7.09 12.82 -18.95
CA PRO A 19 6.82 14.26 -19.02
C PRO A 19 6.94 14.97 -17.67
N TRP A 20 6.95 14.23 -16.56
CA TRP A 20 7.04 14.73 -15.19
C TRP A 20 8.39 14.44 -14.53
N SER A 21 9.44 14.25 -15.31
CA SER A 21 10.78 13.87 -14.82
C SER A 21 11.32 14.80 -13.73
N GLU A 22 11.02 16.09 -13.81
CA GLU A 22 11.46 17.09 -12.82
C GLU A 22 10.68 16.98 -11.48
N SER A 23 9.53 16.30 -11.48
CA SER A 23 8.66 16.13 -10.30
C SER A 23 8.71 14.72 -9.71
N LEU A 24 9.50 13.82 -10.31
CA LEU A 24 9.60 12.42 -9.91
C LEU A 24 11.01 12.09 -9.43
N GLU A 25 11.10 11.44 -8.29
CA GLU A 25 12.36 10.94 -7.76
C GLU A 25 12.24 9.45 -7.40
N ALA A 26 13.21 8.64 -7.82
CA ALA A 26 13.33 7.24 -7.43
C ALA A 26 14.45 7.10 -6.40
N ARG A 27 14.13 6.59 -5.22
CA ARG A 27 15.10 6.30 -4.15
C ARG A 27 15.12 4.81 -3.86
N HIS A 28 16.32 4.25 -3.78
CA HIS A 28 16.54 2.88 -3.31
C HIS A 28 16.93 2.92 -1.84
N ALA A 29 15.94 2.76 -0.97
CA ALA A 29 16.14 2.79 0.47
C ALA A 29 15.10 1.90 1.16
N SER A 30 15.41 1.38 2.33
CA SER A 30 14.40 0.87 3.26
C SER A 30 13.55 2.03 3.80
N LEU A 31 12.40 1.71 4.40
CA LEU A 31 11.56 2.76 5.01
C LEU A 31 12.29 3.46 6.16
N ASP A 32 13.10 2.73 6.92
CA ASP A 32 13.89 3.29 8.03
C ASP A 32 14.97 4.26 7.54
N GLU A 33 15.69 3.88 6.47
CA GLU A 33 16.69 4.75 5.84
C GLU A 33 16.05 6.00 5.26
N PHE A 34 14.91 5.84 4.59
CA PHE A 34 14.15 6.94 4.03
C PHE A 34 13.60 7.88 5.12
N SER A 35 13.04 7.32 6.19
CA SER A 35 12.53 8.07 7.34
C SER A 35 13.64 8.90 8.02
N SER A 36 14.80 8.29 8.20
CA SER A 36 15.98 8.96 8.78
C SER A 36 16.46 10.11 7.88
N CYS A 37 16.56 9.87 6.59
CA CYS A 37 16.96 10.88 5.61
C CYS A 37 16.02 12.08 5.60
N ILE A 38 14.68 11.85 5.64
CA ILE A 38 13.70 12.93 5.71
C ILE A 38 13.79 13.67 7.03
N ALA A 39 13.97 12.97 8.15
CA ALA A 39 14.08 13.61 9.45
C ALA A 39 15.26 14.60 9.53
N GLU A 40 16.34 14.33 8.79
CA GLU A 40 17.50 15.20 8.71
C GLU A 40 17.33 16.34 7.69
N SER A 41 16.80 16.04 6.51
CA SER A 41 16.72 17.00 5.40
C SER A 41 15.48 17.88 5.43
N ASP A 42 14.35 17.36 5.89
CA ASP A 42 13.05 18.05 5.97
C ASP A 42 12.24 17.53 7.18
N PRO A 43 12.60 17.94 8.41
CA PRO A 43 11.94 17.47 9.62
C PRO A 43 10.43 17.76 9.65
N GLU A 44 10.00 18.86 9.06
CA GLU A 44 8.62 19.31 8.99
C GLU A 44 7.87 18.79 7.75
N GLY A 45 8.59 18.07 6.87
CA GLY A 45 8.03 17.51 5.64
C GLY A 45 6.88 16.56 5.90
N ARG A 46 5.78 16.75 5.18
CA ARG A 46 4.58 15.93 5.27
C ARG A 46 4.15 15.47 3.89
N PHE A 47 3.47 14.32 3.86
CA PHE A 47 2.94 13.75 2.64
C PHE A 47 1.42 13.91 2.58
N ASP A 48 0.92 14.38 1.47
CA ASP A 48 -0.52 14.45 1.22
C ASP A 48 -1.08 13.09 0.78
N LEU A 49 -0.24 12.25 0.15
CA LEU A 49 -0.60 10.91 -0.26
C LEU A 49 0.57 9.95 -0.10
N ILE A 50 0.31 8.87 0.61
CA ILE A 50 1.17 7.69 0.67
C ILE A 50 0.36 6.55 0.05
N PHE A 51 0.93 5.81 -0.90
CA PHE A 51 0.27 4.61 -1.41
C PHE A 51 1.26 3.46 -1.54
N SER A 52 0.79 2.24 -1.32
CA SER A 52 1.62 1.05 -1.40
C SER A 52 0.81 -0.19 -1.76
N ASN A 53 1.48 -1.07 -2.47
CA ASN A 53 1.08 -2.46 -2.63
C ASN A 53 2.22 -3.31 -2.04
N PRO A 54 2.30 -3.40 -0.71
CA PRO A 54 3.41 -4.07 -0.05
C PRO A 54 3.40 -5.57 -0.36
N PRO A 55 4.55 -6.23 -0.38
CA PRO A 55 4.59 -7.68 -0.55
C PRO A 55 3.85 -8.36 0.61
N TYR A 56 3.00 -9.33 0.26
CA TYR A 56 2.20 -10.08 1.23
C TYR A 56 3.04 -11.22 1.80
N PHE A 57 3.82 -10.94 2.82
CA PHE A 57 4.43 -11.99 3.61
C PHE A 57 3.42 -12.40 4.69
N ASP A 58 2.63 -13.41 4.38
CA ASP A 58 1.75 -14.02 5.36
C ASP A 58 2.59 -14.85 6.33
N GLU A 59 2.89 -14.28 7.50
CA GLU A 59 3.56 -15.02 8.58
C GLU A 59 2.78 -16.28 8.96
N SER A 60 1.48 -16.37 8.64
CA SER A 60 0.65 -17.52 8.91
C SER A 60 0.97 -18.71 8.00
N LEU A 61 1.46 -18.45 6.78
CA LEU A 61 1.87 -19.49 5.81
C LEU A 61 3.30 -19.98 6.01
N LEU A 62 4.08 -19.31 6.84
CA LEU A 62 5.44 -19.74 7.13
C LEU A 62 5.44 -20.92 8.11
N ALA A 63 6.26 -21.94 7.82
CA ALA A 63 6.48 -23.04 8.76
C ALA A 63 6.95 -22.51 10.13
N PRO A 64 6.61 -23.17 11.25
CA PRO A 64 6.94 -22.69 12.60
C PRO A 64 8.42 -22.37 12.81
N GLU A 65 9.29 -23.06 12.10
CA GLU A 65 10.75 -22.84 12.12
C GLU A 65 11.15 -21.55 11.42
N MET A 66 10.52 -21.21 10.30
CA MET A 66 10.74 -19.96 9.58
C MET A 66 10.18 -18.75 10.32
N ARG A 67 9.07 -18.91 11.07
CA ARG A 67 8.56 -17.84 11.96
C ARG A 67 9.55 -17.48 13.05
N ARG A 68 10.27 -18.47 13.60
CA ARG A 68 11.33 -18.23 14.63
C ARG A 68 12.60 -17.61 14.03
N CYS A 69 12.93 -17.93 12.78
CA CYS A 69 14.04 -17.29 12.06
C CYS A 69 13.72 -15.83 11.70
N ASN A 70 12.50 -15.56 11.20
CA ASN A 70 12.09 -14.21 10.82
C ASN A 70 11.90 -13.28 12.02
N ALA A 71 11.56 -13.80 13.20
CA ALA A 71 11.54 -13.01 14.44
C ALA A 71 12.94 -12.58 14.93
N ARG A 72 14.00 -13.18 14.40
CA ARG A 72 15.41 -12.85 14.76
C ARG A 72 16.16 -12.10 13.64
N HIS A 73 15.66 -12.16 12.42
CA HIS A 73 16.22 -11.42 11.29
C HIS A 73 15.10 -10.53 10.77
N THR A 74 15.32 -9.23 10.82
CA THR A 74 14.53 -8.19 10.17
C THR A 74 13.86 -8.74 8.92
N SER A 75 12.54 -8.82 8.95
CA SER A 75 11.71 -9.34 7.88
C SER A 75 12.15 -8.74 6.55
N THR A 76 12.41 -9.57 5.57
CA THR A 76 12.87 -9.17 4.24
C THR A 76 11.77 -8.48 3.42
N GLY A 77 11.04 -7.54 3.99
CA GLY A 77 9.99 -6.83 3.26
C GLY A 77 9.27 -5.79 4.12
N LEU A 78 8.85 -4.72 3.46
CA LEU A 78 8.05 -3.63 4.04
C LEU A 78 6.70 -4.15 4.49
N SER A 79 6.39 -4.05 5.78
CA SER A 79 5.09 -4.45 6.33
C SER A 79 4.08 -3.32 6.28
N TYR A 80 2.79 -3.65 6.23
CA TYR A 80 1.73 -2.64 6.31
C TYR A 80 1.72 -1.90 7.65
N ARG A 81 2.28 -2.50 8.71
CA ARG A 81 2.38 -1.88 10.05
C ARG A 81 3.40 -0.76 10.05
N GLU A 82 4.60 -1.03 9.54
CA GLU A 82 5.65 -0.01 9.38
C GLU A 82 5.17 1.16 8.52
N LEU A 83 4.41 0.86 7.45
CA LEU A 83 3.81 1.91 6.62
C LEU A 83 2.78 2.75 7.38
N LEU A 84 1.93 2.14 8.21
CA LEU A 84 0.97 2.88 9.03
C LEU A 84 1.66 3.71 10.11
N ASP A 85 2.71 3.18 10.74
CA ASP A 85 3.50 3.90 11.75
C ASP A 85 4.19 5.12 11.10
N PHE A 86 4.80 4.94 9.93
CA PHE A 86 5.36 6.04 9.14
C PHE A 86 4.29 7.06 8.73
N ALA A 87 3.15 6.62 8.25
CA ALA A 87 2.05 7.50 7.86
C ALA A 87 1.49 8.29 9.05
N ALA A 88 1.39 7.66 10.22
CA ALA A 88 0.97 8.34 11.43
C ALA A 88 1.90 9.48 11.84
N ASP A 89 3.19 9.38 11.54
CA ASP A 89 4.18 10.45 11.80
C ASP A 89 4.21 11.49 10.67
N ARG A 90 4.10 11.06 9.41
CA ARG A 90 4.46 11.88 8.25
C ARG A 90 3.31 12.34 7.36
N LEU A 91 2.06 11.94 7.59
CA LEU A 91 0.94 12.50 6.82
C LEU A 91 0.69 13.96 7.17
N SER A 92 0.33 14.76 6.18
CA SER A 92 -0.26 16.08 6.39
C SER A 92 -1.63 15.96 7.08
N GLU A 93 -2.20 17.07 7.51
CA GLU A 93 -3.48 17.08 8.23
C GLU A 93 -4.61 16.47 7.40
N ASP A 94 -4.64 16.76 6.09
CA ASP A 94 -5.60 16.23 5.13
C ASP A 94 -5.07 15.01 4.36
N GLY A 95 -3.86 14.57 4.69
CA GLY A 95 -3.16 13.49 4.00
C GLY A 95 -3.82 12.13 4.18
N ARG A 96 -3.54 11.25 3.23
CA ARG A 96 -4.08 9.89 3.21
C ARG A 96 -3.01 8.86 2.91
N ILE A 97 -3.16 7.69 3.53
CA ILE A 97 -2.44 6.49 3.12
C ILE A 97 -3.41 5.50 2.50
N SER A 98 -3.09 5.02 1.30
CA SER A 98 -3.84 4.01 0.56
C SER A 98 -3.01 2.75 0.37
N MET A 99 -3.57 1.58 0.71
CA MET A 99 -2.86 0.31 0.61
C MET A 99 -3.71 -0.76 -0.04
N VAL A 100 -3.06 -1.58 -0.88
CA VAL A 100 -3.66 -2.80 -1.44
C VAL A 100 -3.19 -3.98 -0.63
N LEU A 101 -4.12 -4.74 -0.03
CA LEU A 101 -3.79 -5.85 0.88
C LEU A 101 -4.75 -7.03 0.67
N PRO A 102 -4.39 -8.25 1.14
CA PRO A 102 -5.32 -9.37 1.24
C PRO A 102 -6.52 -9.02 2.12
N ALA A 103 -7.72 -9.48 1.74
CA ALA A 103 -8.95 -9.15 2.46
C ALA A 103 -8.94 -9.64 3.92
N GLU A 104 -8.28 -10.75 4.21
CA GLU A 104 -8.12 -11.30 5.57
C GLU A 104 -7.37 -10.37 6.53
N THR A 105 -6.61 -9.39 6.02
CA THR A 105 -5.86 -8.45 6.86
C THR A 105 -6.71 -7.28 7.35
N GLU A 106 -7.92 -7.08 6.85
CA GLU A 106 -8.77 -5.91 7.09
C GLU A 106 -8.92 -5.57 8.58
N GLU A 107 -9.25 -6.56 9.40
CA GLU A 107 -9.46 -6.34 10.84
C GLU A 107 -8.18 -5.90 11.54
N SER A 108 -7.07 -6.60 11.29
CA SER A 108 -5.78 -6.31 11.90
C SER A 108 -5.22 -4.96 11.43
N LEU A 109 -5.39 -4.65 10.16
CA LEU A 109 -5.02 -3.37 9.54
C LEU A 109 -5.77 -2.20 10.19
N THR A 110 -7.10 -2.30 10.25
CA THR A 110 -7.95 -1.24 10.84
C THR A 110 -7.66 -1.03 12.33
N ARG A 111 -7.41 -2.11 13.05
CA ARG A 111 -7.03 -2.05 14.47
C ARG A 111 -5.69 -1.32 14.65
N HIS A 112 -4.67 -1.69 13.88
CA HIS A 112 -3.34 -1.07 13.96
C HIS A 112 -3.38 0.41 13.56
N ALA A 113 -4.08 0.74 12.46
CA ALA A 113 -4.28 2.13 12.05
C ALA A 113 -4.90 2.98 13.17
N ARG A 114 -5.98 2.47 13.80
CA ARG A 114 -6.66 3.18 14.89
C ARG A 114 -5.76 3.39 16.11
N MET A 115 -4.91 2.41 16.45
CA MET A 115 -3.96 2.54 17.54
C MET A 115 -2.94 3.66 17.29
N ASN A 116 -2.63 3.95 16.02
CA ASN A 116 -1.74 5.02 15.59
C ASN A 116 -2.47 6.35 15.24
N GLY A 117 -3.73 6.49 15.63
CA GLY A 117 -4.49 7.72 15.39
C GLY A 117 -4.92 7.93 13.94
N LEU A 118 -4.89 6.87 13.14
CA LEU A 118 -5.38 6.87 11.76
C LEU A 118 -6.78 6.25 11.70
N HIS A 119 -7.67 6.89 10.97
CA HIS A 119 -9.08 6.52 10.85
C HIS A 119 -9.38 6.05 9.44
N LEU A 120 -10.16 4.98 9.31
CA LEU A 120 -10.61 4.50 8.02
C LEU A 120 -11.42 5.60 7.33
N PHE A 121 -11.02 5.96 6.13
CA PHE A 121 -11.69 6.94 5.29
C PHE A 121 -12.52 6.25 4.20
N ARG A 122 -11.92 5.23 3.54
CA ARG A 122 -12.55 4.47 2.47
C ARG A 122 -12.03 3.04 2.47
N ILE A 123 -12.89 2.10 2.07
CA ILE A 123 -12.49 0.73 1.76
C ILE A 123 -13.21 0.23 0.52
N LEU A 124 -12.43 -0.30 -0.43
CA LEU A 124 -12.93 -1.00 -1.60
C LEU A 124 -12.51 -2.46 -1.51
N ARG A 125 -13.48 -3.37 -1.43
CA ARG A 125 -13.21 -4.80 -1.46
C ARG A 125 -13.31 -5.32 -2.88
N VAL A 126 -12.32 -6.10 -3.30
CA VAL A 126 -12.21 -6.60 -4.67
C VAL A 126 -12.42 -8.10 -4.67
N ARG A 127 -13.41 -8.56 -5.46
CA ARG A 127 -13.67 -9.97 -5.72
C ARG A 127 -13.53 -10.30 -7.20
N THR A 128 -13.08 -11.51 -7.49
CA THR A 128 -12.87 -11.92 -8.89
C THR A 128 -14.20 -12.10 -9.62
N VAL A 129 -15.16 -12.79 -9.00
CA VAL A 129 -16.49 -13.07 -9.56
C VAL A 129 -17.57 -12.92 -8.48
N PRO A 130 -18.85 -12.70 -8.83
CA PRO A 130 -19.93 -12.41 -7.86
C PRO A 130 -20.10 -13.45 -6.75
N ARG A 131 -19.80 -14.71 -7.04
CA ARG A 131 -19.99 -15.84 -6.10
C ARG A 131 -18.85 -16.00 -5.08
N LYS A 132 -17.72 -15.32 -5.28
CA LYS A 132 -16.55 -15.41 -4.38
C LYS A 132 -16.53 -14.24 -3.40
N ASN A 133 -16.00 -14.53 -2.22
CA ASN A 133 -15.67 -13.50 -1.27
C ASN A 133 -14.54 -12.59 -1.82
N PRO A 134 -14.45 -11.33 -1.40
CA PRO A 134 -13.32 -10.47 -1.69
C PRO A 134 -12.00 -11.13 -1.29
N THR A 135 -11.00 -11.02 -2.15
CA THR A 135 -9.65 -11.54 -1.92
C THR A 135 -8.64 -10.42 -1.69
N ARG A 136 -9.00 -9.19 -2.05
CA ARG A 136 -8.18 -7.99 -1.86
C ARG A 136 -9.04 -6.88 -1.31
N ILE A 137 -8.40 -5.98 -0.61
CA ILE A 137 -8.93 -4.69 -0.20
C ILE A 137 -8.00 -3.57 -0.68
N ILE A 138 -8.59 -2.43 -0.99
CA ILE A 138 -7.90 -1.15 -1.11
C ILE A 138 -8.46 -0.31 0.03
N ALA A 139 -7.64 -0.03 1.02
CA ALA A 139 -8.05 0.70 2.22
C ALA A 139 -7.31 2.02 2.32
N GLU A 140 -8.06 3.09 2.56
CA GLU A 140 -7.53 4.43 2.79
C GLU A 140 -7.77 4.86 4.23
N PHE A 141 -6.72 5.42 4.83
CA PHE A 141 -6.78 5.97 6.18
C PHE A 141 -6.32 7.43 6.18
N SER A 142 -6.84 8.21 7.12
CA SER A 142 -6.51 9.62 7.34
C SER A 142 -6.37 9.90 8.82
N ARG A 143 -5.70 10.99 9.17
CA ARG A 143 -5.70 11.54 10.53
C ARG A 143 -7.07 12.10 10.92
N LYS A 144 -7.81 12.63 9.95
CA LYS A 144 -9.16 13.13 10.18
C LYS A 144 -10.14 11.98 10.34
N ARG A 145 -10.97 12.11 11.37
CA ARG A 145 -12.02 11.14 11.63
C ARG A 145 -13.11 11.27 10.56
N CYS A 146 -13.50 10.17 9.99
CA CYS A 146 -14.66 10.05 9.10
C CYS A 146 -15.78 9.35 9.87
N ASP A 147 -16.95 10.00 9.97
CA ASP A 147 -18.08 9.43 10.70
C ASP A 147 -18.67 8.23 9.96
N VAL A 148 -18.69 8.28 8.63
CA VAL A 148 -19.20 7.20 7.77
C VAL A 148 -18.17 6.95 6.66
N PRO A 149 -17.23 6.00 6.86
CA PRO A 149 -16.29 5.62 5.81
C PRO A 149 -17.01 5.12 4.56
N GLU A 150 -16.49 5.45 3.39
CA GLU A 150 -16.97 4.87 2.13
C GLU A 150 -16.66 3.38 2.12
N ASP A 151 -17.66 2.55 1.89
CA ASP A 151 -17.56 1.09 1.86
C ASP A 151 -18.17 0.56 0.56
N ALA A 152 -17.34 -0.06 -0.29
CA ALA A 152 -17.77 -0.55 -1.59
C ALA A 152 -17.16 -1.92 -1.90
N VAL A 153 -17.82 -2.63 -2.80
CA VAL A 153 -17.35 -3.93 -3.34
C VAL A 153 -17.34 -3.85 -4.85
N ILE A 154 -16.21 -4.15 -5.47
CA ILE A 154 -16.09 -4.26 -6.93
C ILE A 154 -15.91 -5.73 -7.34
N THR A 155 -16.52 -6.10 -8.44
CA THR A 155 -16.38 -7.41 -9.06
C THR A 155 -15.58 -7.26 -10.36
N ILE A 156 -14.46 -8.00 -10.50
CA ILE A 156 -13.60 -7.90 -11.70
C ILE A 156 -14.28 -8.50 -12.90
N GLN A 157 -14.88 -9.69 -12.77
CA GLN A 157 -15.46 -10.43 -13.88
C GLN A 157 -16.88 -10.87 -13.57
N ASN A 158 -17.74 -10.79 -14.59
CA ASN A 158 -19.08 -11.38 -14.59
C ASN A 158 -19.28 -12.15 -15.89
N GLU A 159 -19.75 -13.42 -15.81
CA GLU A 159 -20.00 -14.29 -16.96
C GLU A 159 -18.82 -14.40 -17.95
N GLY A 160 -17.60 -14.45 -17.42
CA GLY A 160 -16.37 -14.61 -18.21
C GLY A 160 -15.86 -13.35 -18.90
N LYS A 161 -16.48 -12.18 -18.66
CA LYS A 161 -16.05 -10.87 -19.16
C LYS A 161 -15.72 -9.95 -18.00
N TYR A 162 -14.94 -8.92 -18.25
CA TYR A 162 -14.77 -7.85 -17.27
C TYR A 162 -16.10 -7.16 -17.00
N SER A 163 -16.36 -6.82 -15.75
CA SER A 163 -17.57 -6.08 -15.38
C SER A 163 -17.49 -4.63 -15.88
N GLU A 164 -18.64 -4.02 -16.15
CA GLU A 164 -18.70 -2.59 -16.54
C GLU A 164 -18.08 -1.69 -15.47
N GLU A 165 -18.32 -2.01 -14.22
CA GLU A 165 -17.76 -1.30 -13.06
C GLU A 165 -16.23 -1.35 -13.05
N TYR A 166 -15.65 -2.53 -13.28
CA TYR A 166 -14.19 -2.68 -13.36
C TYR A 166 -13.61 -1.96 -14.58
N LEU A 167 -14.26 -2.09 -15.75
CA LEU A 167 -13.86 -1.41 -16.97
C LEU A 167 -13.89 0.11 -16.82
N SER A 168 -14.93 0.66 -16.19
CA SER A 168 -15.05 2.12 -15.99
C SER A 168 -13.92 2.70 -15.16
N LEU A 169 -13.31 1.91 -14.25
CA LEU A 169 -12.18 2.31 -13.42
C LEU A 169 -10.82 2.12 -14.10
N THR A 170 -10.75 1.24 -15.09
CA THR A 170 -9.45 0.76 -15.59
C THR A 170 -9.20 1.00 -17.06
N HIS A 171 -10.23 1.37 -17.85
CA HIS A 171 -10.12 1.48 -19.32
C HIS A 171 -9.02 2.44 -19.78
N ASP A 172 -8.77 3.53 -19.04
CA ASP A 172 -7.71 4.50 -19.38
C ASP A 172 -6.29 3.94 -19.17
N PHE A 173 -6.17 2.83 -18.44
CA PHE A 173 -4.89 2.22 -18.08
C PHE A 173 -4.58 0.95 -18.85
N TYR A 174 -5.56 0.37 -19.54
CA TYR A 174 -5.39 -0.85 -20.32
C TYR A 174 -5.39 -0.55 -21.81
N LEU A 175 -4.39 -1.06 -22.52
CA LEU A 175 -4.27 -0.90 -23.97
C LEU A 175 -5.32 -1.70 -24.77
N PHE A 176 -6.06 -2.61 -24.11
CA PHE A 176 -6.95 -3.58 -24.76
C PHE A 176 -8.31 -3.74 -24.04
N ALA A 177 -8.74 -2.73 -23.33
CA ALA A 177 -10.06 -2.74 -22.69
C ALA A 177 -11.15 -2.22 -23.62
#